data_070484628c77a319c7efbf0699ebd3cc
#
_entry.id   070484628c77a319c7efbf0699ebd3cc
#
_cell.length_a   1.000
_cell.length_b   1.000
_cell.length_c   1.000
_cell.angle_alpha   90.00
_cell.angle_beta   90.00
_cell.angle_gamma   90.00
#
_symmetry.space_group_name_H-M   'P 1'
#
loop_
_entity.id
_entity.type
_entity.pdbx_description
1 polymer ?
#
loop_
_entity_poly.entity_id
_entity_poly.type
_entity_poly.pdbx_seq_one_letter_code
_entity_poly.pdbx_strand_id
1 'polypeptide(L)'
;MSVILVTGGTGLVGKAIEYIIETEPEGSRFGKQPGEKWVFIGSSEADLRNQEQSKKLFEKYKPTHVIHLAALVGGLFINMKRKLDFLRDNILINDNVLHNSHELGCKKVISCLSTCVYPDKVDYPLDETKIHLGLPHDSNFGYAHAKRLVDVQNHAYKDQYGDNFTSAIPTNVFGPHDNFDLESAHVLPALMHKCYLAKKNGTPYVVWGSGKPLRQFIYSRDLAKLFIWMLREYDDVEPLILSVGEDEEVSIGQAADAVVGAMGFAGEYRFDTTKADGQFRKPASNKKLLSLIGDFQFTPFEKALEETVQWFQQNYATARVGKP
;
A
#
# COMPACT_ATOMS: atom_id res chain seq x y z
N MET A 1 -21.86 8.40 -17.09
CA MET A 1 -20.39 8.34 -17.23
C MET A 1 -19.77 8.40 -15.84
N SER A 2 -19.00 7.41 -15.44
CA SER A 2 -18.34 7.39 -14.14
C SER A 2 -16.92 7.95 -14.29
N VAL A 3 -16.52 8.85 -13.40
CA VAL A 3 -15.15 9.37 -13.33
C VAL A 3 -14.53 8.84 -12.04
N ILE A 4 -13.49 8.03 -12.18
CA ILE A 4 -12.76 7.44 -11.06
C ILE A 4 -11.44 8.21 -10.89
N LEU A 5 -11.31 8.93 -9.78
CA LEU A 5 -10.10 9.67 -9.43
C LEU A 5 -9.22 8.81 -8.52
N VAL A 6 -7.99 8.55 -8.94
CA VAL A 6 -6.99 7.83 -8.15
C VAL A 6 -5.94 8.82 -7.69
N THR A 7 -6.00 9.21 -6.41
CA THR A 7 -4.96 10.05 -5.81
C THR A 7 -3.74 9.19 -5.45
N GLY A 8 -2.54 9.74 -5.55
CA GLY A 8 -1.33 8.90 -5.44
C GLY A 8 -1.16 7.95 -6.63
N GLY A 9 -1.79 8.27 -7.77
CA GLY A 9 -1.82 7.46 -8.98
C GLY A 9 -0.45 7.17 -9.61
N THR A 10 0.57 7.96 -9.28
CA THR A 10 1.95 7.75 -9.74
C THR A 10 2.78 6.82 -8.83
N GLY A 11 2.21 6.39 -7.70
CA GLY A 11 2.85 5.49 -6.75
C GLY A 11 2.69 4.00 -7.10
N LEU A 12 3.23 3.13 -6.24
CA LEU A 12 3.19 1.67 -6.39
C LEU A 12 1.79 1.12 -6.71
N VAL A 13 0.84 1.37 -5.84
CA VAL A 13 -0.54 0.84 -6.00
C VAL A 13 -1.29 1.55 -7.12
N GLY A 14 -1.09 2.88 -7.28
CA GLY A 14 -1.70 3.64 -8.38
C GLY A 14 -1.27 3.13 -9.76
N LYS A 15 0.03 2.87 -9.94
CA LYS A 15 0.57 2.27 -11.17
C LYS A 15 0.10 0.84 -11.39
N ALA A 16 -0.11 0.08 -10.32
CA ALA A 16 -0.68 -1.25 -10.44
C ALA A 16 -2.16 -1.20 -10.87
N ILE A 17 -2.96 -0.26 -10.35
CA ILE A 17 -4.36 -0.06 -10.79
C ILE A 17 -4.39 0.35 -12.25
N GLU A 18 -3.55 1.32 -12.66
CA GLU A 18 -3.43 1.75 -14.07
C GLU A 18 -3.13 0.54 -14.97
N TYR A 19 -2.14 -0.28 -14.60
CA TYR A 19 -1.78 -1.50 -15.34
C TYR A 19 -2.97 -2.48 -15.46
N ILE A 20 -3.71 -2.74 -14.39
CA ILE A 20 -4.86 -3.65 -14.43
C ILE A 20 -5.96 -3.09 -15.34
N ILE A 21 -6.28 -1.81 -15.24
CA ILE A 21 -7.30 -1.15 -16.09
C ILE A 21 -6.92 -1.17 -17.58
N GLU A 22 -5.63 -1.15 -17.91
CA GLU A 22 -5.13 -1.19 -19.28
C GLU A 22 -4.99 -2.61 -19.86
N THR A 23 -4.79 -3.61 -19.00
CA THR A 23 -4.46 -4.99 -19.45
C THR A 23 -5.57 -6.00 -19.28
N GLU A 24 -6.46 -5.82 -18.29
CA GLU A 24 -7.63 -6.69 -18.15
C GLU A 24 -8.67 -6.39 -19.22
N PRO A 25 -9.39 -7.40 -19.74
CA PRO A 25 -10.42 -7.20 -20.75
C PRO A 25 -11.49 -6.18 -20.30
N GLU A 26 -11.90 -5.29 -21.22
CA GLU A 26 -12.98 -4.35 -20.94
C GLU A 26 -14.27 -5.10 -20.60
N GLY A 27 -14.97 -4.65 -19.56
CA GLY A 27 -16.18 -5.29 -19.04
C GLY A 27 -15.92 -6.49 -18.13
N SER A 28 -14.68 -6.94 -17.97
CA SER A 28 -14.35 -7.99 -16.98
C SER A 28 -14.48 -7.48 -15.54
N ARG A 29 -14.50 -8.39 -14.56
CA ARG A 29 -14.66 -8.04 -13.13
C ARG A 29 -13.65 -6.99 -12.65
N PHE A 30 -12.41 -7.05 -13.11
CA PHE A 30 -11.32 -6.15 -12.71
C PHE A 30 -10.91 -5.17 -13.81
N GLY A 31 -11.36 -5.35 -15.04
CA GLY A 31 -11.07 -4.46 -16.16
C GLY A 31 -11.92 -3.19 -16.16
N LYS A 32 -11.58 -2.24 -16.99
CA LYS A 32 -12.36 -1.01 -17.19
C LYS A 32 -13.77 -1.33 -17.66
N GLN A 33 -14.78 -0.68 -17.09
CA GLN A 33 -16.16 -0.81 -17.56
C GLN A 33 -16.48 0.21 -18.65
N PRO A 34 -17.42 -0.10 -19.57
CA PRO A 34 -17.89 0.86 -20.56
C PRO A 34 -18.37 2.16 -19.91
N GLY A 35 -17.90 3.31 -20.40
CA GLY A 35 -18.25 4.62 -19.89
C GLY A 35 -17.51 5.07 -18.62
N GLU A 36 -16.55 4.32 -18.14
CA GLU A 36 -15.62 4.74 -17.08
C GLU A 36 -14.50 5.62 -17.66
N LYS A 37 -14.18 6.69 -16.95
CA LYS A 37 -12.98 7.51 -17.15
C LYS A 37 -12.12 7.41 -15.89
N TRP A 38 -10.92 6.85 -16.02
CA TRP A 38 -9.94 6.78 -14.96
C TRP A 38 -8.96 7.94 -15.03
N VAL A 39 -8.69 8.58 -13.89
CA VAL A 39 -7.79 9.72 -13.76
C VAL A 39 -6.80 9.45 -12.65
N PHE A 40 -5.54 9.31 -12.99
CA PHE A 40 -4.44 9.03 -12.07
C PHE A 40 -3.65 10.31 -11.81
N ILE A 41 -3.62 10.79 -10.57
CA ILE A 41 -2.94 12.02 -10.20
C ILE A 41 -1.80 11.80 -9.22
N GLY A 42 -0.75 12.60 -9.38
CA GLY A 42 0.39 12.68 -8.46
C GLY A 42 0.52 14.06 -7.83
N SER A 43 1.53 14.22 -6.97
CA SER A 43 1.80 15.47 -6.23
C SER A 43 2.21 16.64 -7.13
N SER A 44 2.62 16.40 -8.37
CA SER A 44 2.91 17.44 -9.34
C SER A 44 1.67 18.17 -9.85
N GLU A 45 0.47 17.57 -9.75
CA GLU A 45 -0.77 18.16 -10.21
C GLU A 45 -1.45 19.01 -9.14
N ALA A 46 -1.43 18.57 -7.89
CA ALA A 46 -1.95 19.32 -6.75
C ALA A 46 -1.29 18.87 -5.44
N ASP A 47 -1.01 19.79 -4.55
CA ASP A 47 -0.68 19.50 -3.16
C ASP A 47 -1.98 19.29 -2.37
N LEU A 48 -2.31 18.04 -2.09
CA LEU A 48 -3.55 17.68 -1.37
C LEU A 48 -3.57 18.15 0.10
N ARG A 49 -2.46 18.64 0.66
CA ARG A 49 -2.43 19.31 1.95
C ARG A 49 -3.03 20.71 1.88
N ASN A 50 -3.06 21.29 0.69
CA ASN A 50 -3.61 22.60 0.44
C ASN A 50 -5.09 22.48 0.03
N GLN A 51 -5.98 23.02 0.86
CA GLN A 51 -7.44 22.95 0.65
C GLN A 51 -7.88 23.53 -0.71
N GLU A 52 -7.34 24.68 -1.09
CA GLU A 52 -7.70 25.36 -2.34
C GLU A 52 -7.27 24.55 -3.58
N GLN A 53 -6.06 23.98 -3.57
CA GLN A 53 -5.58 23.13 -4.66
C GLN A 53 -6.38 21.84 -4.74
N SER A 54 -6.70 21.23 -3.60
CA SER A 54 -7.55 20.03 -3.54
C SER A 54 -8.94 20.33 -4.11
N LYS A 55 -9.57 21.44 -3.70
CA LYS A 55 -10.87 21.85 -4.22
C LYS A 55 -10.85 22.06 -5.74
N LYS A 56 -9.88 22.80 -6.27
CA LYS A 56 -9.73 23.02 -7.72
C LYS A 56 -9.53 21.71 -8.49
N LEU A 57 -8.77 20.75 -7.91
CA LEU A 57 -8.59 19.44 -8.52
C LEU A 57 -9.91 18.70 -8.64
N PHE A 58 -10.71 18.66 -7.58
CA PHE A 58 -12.00 18.00 -7.56
C PHE A 58 -13.02 18.70 -8.48
N GLU A 59 -13.06 20.03 -8.53
CA GLU A 59 -13.88 20.81 -9.47
C GLU A 59 -13.51 20.56 -10.94
N LYS A 60 -12.19 20.38 -11.22
CA LYS A 60 -11.67 20.09 -12.56
C LYS A 60 -12.12 18.72 -13.07
N TYR A 61 -11.98 17.68 -12.24
CA TYR A 61 -12.23 16.30 -12.67
C TYR A 61 -13.66 15.83 -12.40
N LYS A 62 -14.35 16.42 -11.42
CA LYS A 62 -15.72 16.06 -10.99
C LYS A 62 -15.88 14.56 -10.81
N PRO A 63 -15.06 13.95 -9.93
CA PRO A 63 -15.09 12.51 -9.74
C PRO A 63 -16.42 12.05 -9.20
N THR A 64 -16.88 10.89 -9.65
CA THR A 64 -18.02 10.16 -9.09
C THR A 64 -17.56 9.11 -8.08
N HIS A 65 -16.31 8.67 -8.20
CA HIS A 65 -15.68 7.68 -7.32
C HIS A 65 -14.22 8.09 -7.06
N VAL A 66 -13.71 7.77 -5.89
CA VAL A 66 -12.33 8.08 -5.51
C VAL A 66 -11.65 6.85 -4.93
N ILE A 67 -10.45 6.54 -5.40
CA ILE A 67 -9.50 5.65 -4.74
C ILE A 67 -8.39 6.54 -4.17
N HIS A 68 -8.36 6.65 -2.84
CA HIS A 68 -7.45 7.55 -2.14
C HIS A 68 -6.21 6.80 -1.65
N LEU A 69 -5.11 6.91 -2.42
CA LEU A 69 -3.82 6.29 -2.14
C LEU A 69 -2.76 7.32 -1.70
N ALA A 70 -3.01 8.61 -1.95
CA ALA A 70 -2.05 9.66 -1.62
C ALA A 70 -1.80 9.73 -0.11
N ALA A 71 -0.55 9.69 0.28
CA ALA A 71 -0.11 9.83 1.66
C ALA A 71 1.37 10.23 1.72
N LEU A 72 1.78 10.88 2.78
CA LEU A 72 3.18 10.94 3.17
C LEU A 72 3.54 9.59 3.81
N VAL A 73 4.34 8.78 3.10
CA VAL A 73 4.79 7.46 3.54
C VAL A 73 6.30 7.41 3.68
N GLY A 74 6.82 6.52 4.52
CA GLY A 74 8.24 6.34 4.71
C GLY A 74 8.57 5.16 5.63
N GLY A 75 9.82 4.73 5.61
CA GLY A 75 10.31 3.64 6.45
C GLY A 75 10.30 4.00 7.95
N LEU A 76 10.66 3.01 8.77
CA LEU A 76 10.61 3.08 10.23
C LEU A 76 11.34 4.31 10.79
N PHE A 77 12.59 4.53 10.38
CA PHE A 77 13.45 5.56 10.96
C PHE A 77 12.95 6.98 10.67
N ILE A 78 12.45 7.23 9.45
CA ILE A 78 11.93 8.56 9.11
C ILE A 78 10.60 8.85 9.81
N ASN A 79 9.75 7.84 10.01
CA ASN A 79 8.53 7.96 10.82
C ASN A 79 8.85 8.36 12.27
N MET A 80 9.84 7.72 12.88
CA MET A 80 10.28 8.05 14.25
C MET A 80 10.85 9.47 14.35
N LYS A 81 11.58 9.91 13.34
CA LYS A 81 12.25 11.24 13.33
C LYS A 81 11.27 12.38 13.05
N ARG A 82 10.23 12.15 12.25
CA ARG A 82 9.32 13.20 11.73
C ARG A 82 7.86 12.91 12.13
N LYS A 83 7.61 12.49 13.37
CA LYS A 83 6.28 12.10 13.88
C LYS A 83 5.20 13.13 13.59
N LEU A 84 5.47 14.42 13.84
CA LEU A 84 4.52 15.52 13.63
C LEU A 84 4.19 15.71 12.14
N ASP A 85 5.20 15.65 11.26
CA ASP A 85 4.98 15.82 9.83
C ASP A 85 4.10 14.70 9.27
N PHE A 86 4.39 13.44 9.67
CA PHE A 86 3.58 12.28 9.27
C PHE A 86 2.16 12.35 9.80
N LEU A 87 1.95 12.91 11.00
CA LEU A 87 0.61 13.13 11.54
C LEU A 87 -0.10 14.23 10.75
N ARG A 88 0.49 15.42 10.73
CA ARG A 88 -0.16 16.63 10.22
C ARG A 88 -0.41 16.56 8.71
N ASP A 89 0.61 16.19 7.93
CA ASP A 89 0.48 16.15 6.47
C ASP A 89 -0.56 15.12 6.03
N ASN A 90 -0.58 13.93 6.67
CA ASN A 90 -1.59 12.92 6.34
C ASN A 90 -3.00 13.31 6.79
N ILE A 91 -3.17 13.98 7.93
CA ILE A 91 -4.49 14.51 8.33
C ILE A 91 -5.01 15.48 7.27
N LEU A 92 -4.18 16.45 6.84
CA LEU A 92 -4.58 17.45 5.84
C LEU A 92 -4.92 16.79 4.49
N ILE A 93 -4.11 15.84 4.02
CA ILE A 93 -4.35 15.10 2.79
C ILE A 93 -5.69 14.35 2.85
N ASN A 94 -5.89 13.58 3.92
CA ASN A 94 -7.06 12.73 4.08
C ASN A 94 -8.34 13.57 4.21
N ASP A 95 -8.32 14.58 5.08
CA ASP A 95 -9.46 15.46 5.31
C ASP A 95 -9.89 16.20 4.03
N ASN A 96 -8.93 16.81 3.32
CA ASN A 96 -9.23 17.50 2.07
C ASN A 96 -9.82 16.57 1.00
N VAL A 97 -9.35 15.31 0.90
CA VAL A 97 -9.89 14.35 -0.08
C VAL A 97 -11.31 13.91 0.31
N LEU A 98 -11.53 13.53 1.57
CA LEU A 98 -12.84 13.07 2.03
C LEU A 98 -13.87 14.19 1.96
N HIS A 99 -13.52 15.40 2.44
CA HIS A 99 -14.42 16.54 2.42
C HIS A 99 -14.82 16.96 1.00
N ASN A 100 -13.86 17.11 0.08
CA ASN A 100 -14.19 17.43 -1.31
C ASN A 100 -14.98 16.31 -2.01
N SER A 101 -14.78 15.06 -1.63
CA SER A 101 -15.57 13.93 -2.13
C SER A 101 -17.02 14.03 -1.69
N HIS A 102 -17.25 14.39 -0.41
CA HIS A 102 -18.58 14.66 0.14
C HIS A 102 -19.25 15.85 -0.56
N GLU A 103 -18.59 17.00 -0.62
CA GLU A 103 -19.13 18.24 -1.23
C GLU A 103 -19.55 18.05 -2.70
N LEU A 104 -18.87 17.17 -3.44
CA LEU A 104 -19.23 16.85 -4.83
C LEU A 104 -20.21 15.67 -4.96
N GLY A 105 -20.65 15.08 -3.87
CA GLY A 105 -21.55 13.94 -3.88
C GLY A 105 -20.95 12.71 -4.55
N CYS A 106 -19.66 12.42 -4.28
CA CYS A 106 -19.04 11.20 -4.76
C CYS A 106 -19.81 9.98 -4.29
N LYS A 107 -20.10 9.07 -5.20
CA LYS A 107 -20.87 7.85 -4.92
C LYS A 107 -20.13 6.87 -4.02
N LYS A 108 -18.79 6.88 -4.10
CA LYS A 108 -17.94 5.99 -3.30
C LYS A 108 -16.53 6.52 -3.16
N VAL A 109 -15.97 6.34 -1.96
CA VAL A 109 -14.56 6.62 -1.68
C VAL A 109 -13.95 5.41 -0.98
N ILE A 110 -12.78 4.95 -1.48
CA ILE A 110 -11.99 3.93 -0.81
C ILE A 110 -10.64 4.53 -0.44
N SER A 111 -10.34 4.58 0.84
CA SER A 111 -9.08 5.09 1.36
C SER A 111 -8.12 3.94 1.70
N CYS A 112 -6.86 4.09 1.33
CA CYS A 112 -5.82 3.12 1.68
C CYS A 112 -5.28 3.41 3.08
N LEU A 113 -5.49 2.49 4.02
CA LEU A 113 -4.86 2.47 5.33
C LEU A 113 -3.55 1.67 5.31
N SER A 114 -3.18 1.08 6.43
CA SER A 114 -2.03 0.18 6.61
C SER A 114 -2.22 -0.60 7.91
N THR A 115 -1.63 -1.78 8.02
CA THR A 115 -1.64 -2.54 9.27
C THR A 115 -0.98 -1.83 10.46
N CYS A 116 -0.29 -0.70 10.27
CA CYS A 116 0.22 0.13 11.38
C CYS A 116 -0.89 0.78 12.21
N VAL A 117 -2.15 0.83 11.72
CA VAL A 117 -3.31 1.33 12.47
C VAL A 117 -3.68 0.46 13.67
N TYR A 118 -3.27 -0.81 13.67
CA TYR A 118 -3.57 -1.73 14.76
C TYR A 118 -2.80 -1.41 16.04
N PRO A 119 -3.35 -1.76 17.21
CA PRO A 119 -2.64 -1.63 18.48
C PRO A 119 -1.30 -2.37 18.48
N ASP A 120 -0.34 -1.83 19.25
CA ASP A 120 0.93 -2.52 19.49
C ASP A 120 0.73 -3.82 20.27
N LYS A 121 -0.15 -3.78 21.27
CA LYS A 121 -0.52 -4.94 22.06
C LYS A 121 -1.92 -5.38 21.68
N VAL A 122 -2.01 -6.44 20.90
CA VAL A 122 -3.26 -6.99 20.38
C VAL A 122 -3.09 -8.48 20.11
N ASP A 123 -4.16 -9.25 20.26
CA ASP A 123 -4.16 -10.66 19.92
C ASP A 123 -4.15 -10.89 18.40
N TYR A 124 -3.42 -11.88 17.96
CA TYR A 124 -3.32 -12.29 16.56
C TYR A 124 -4.26 -13.48 16.25
N PRO A 125 -4.71 -13.60 14.98
CA PRO A 125 -4.44 -12.67 13.87
C PRO A 125 -5.15 -11.34 14.05
N LEU A 126 -4.65 -10.29 13.37
CA LEU A 126 -5.37 -9.03 13.22
C LEU A 126 -6.64 -9.26 12.39
N ASP A 127 -7.73 -8.64 12.81
CA ASP A 127 -8.98 -8.56 12.05
C ASP A 127 -9.54 -7.13 12.11
N GLU A 128 -10.57 -6.85 11.33
CA GLU A 128 -11.11 -5.50 11.16
C GLU A 128 -11.65 -4.89 12.45
N THR A 129 -12.06 -5.70 13.43
CA THR A 129 -12.63 -5.24 14.70
C THR A 129 -11.60 -4.68 15.69
N LYS A 130 -10.31 -4.90 15.43
CA LYS A 130 -9.24 -4.62 16.40
C LYS A 130 -8.56 -3.26 16.25
N ILE A 131 -8.93 -2.46 15.26
CA ILE A 131 -8.24 -1.18 14.93
C ILE A 131 -8.18 -0.25 16.15
N HIS A 132 -9.27 -0.12 16.90
CA HIS A 132 -9.42 0.86 17.97
C HIS A 132 -9.23 0.31 19.39
N LEU A 133 -8.79 -0.95 19.54
CA LEU A 133 -8.66 -1.61 20.88
C LEU A 133 -7.45 -1.14 21.70
N GLY A 134 -6.62 -0.24 21.21
CA GLY A 134 -5.47 0.28 21.95
C GLY A 134 -4.62 1.24 21.11
N LEU A 135 -3.49 1.67 21.66
CA LEU A 135 -2.57 2.58 21.00
C LEU A 135 -1.72 1.86 19.94
N PRO A 136 -1.49 2.47 18.77
CA PRO A 136 -0.57 1.94 17.77
C PRO A 136 0.87 1.99 18.29
N HIS A 137 1.75 1.20 17.66
CA HIS A 137 3.17 1.18 18.02
C HIS A 137 3.81 2.57 17.84
N ASP A 138 4.60 3.01 18.83
CA ASP A 138 5.18 4.37 18.87
C ASP A 138 6.06 4.72 17.66
N SER A 139 6.69 3.73 17.04
CA SER A 139 7.52 3.95 15.85
C SER A 139 6.76 4.53 14.64
N ASN A 140 5.45 4.30 14.55
CA ASN A 140 4.58 4.82 13.49
C ASN A 140 3.54 5.82 14.04
N PHE A 141 3.78 6.39 15.22
CA PHE A 141 2.80 7.19 15.95
C PHE A 141 2.01 8.16 15.09
N GLY A 142 2.69 9.09 14.40
CA GLY A 142 2.02 10.12 13.60
C GLY A 142 1.22 9.56 12.44
N TYR A 143 1.84 8.69 11.66
CA TYR A 143 1.21 8.05 10.50
C TYR A 143 0.01 7.17 10.88
N ALA A 144 0.19 6.32 11.89
CA ALA A 144 -0.85 5.40 12.33
C ALA A 144 -2.10 6.12 12.86
N HIS A 145 -1.92 7.17 13.66
CA HIS A 145 -3.06 7.98 14.14
C HIS A 145 -3.75 8.72 13.00
N ALA A 146 -3.01 9.32 12.06
CA ALA A 146 -3.60 9.98 10.89
C ALA A 146 -4.43 9.00 10.04
N LYS A 147 -3.93 7.76 9.85
CA LYS A 147 -4.67 6.71 9.12
C LYS A 147 -5.89 6.19 9.90
N ARG A 148 -5.83 6.08 11.23
CA ARG A 148 -7.02 5.76 12.04
C ARG A 148 -8.12 6.81 11.94
N LEU A 149 -7.76 8.10 11.85
CA LEU A 149 -8.74 9.16 11.69
C LEU A 149 -9.55 9.03 10.40
N VAL A 150 -9.00 8.44 9.35
CA VAL A 150 -9.75 8.15 8.11
C VAL A 150 -10.92 7.22 8.38
N ASP A 151 -10.70 6.16 9.16
CA ASP A 151 -11.75 5.23 9.55
C ASP A 151 -12.85 5.93 10.38
N VAL A 152 -12.44 6.73 11.36
CA VAL A 152 -13.37 7.56 12.16
C VAL A 152 -14.16 8.54 11.28
N GLN A 153 -13.51 9.20 10.31
CA GLN A 153 -14.18 10.11 9.38
C GLN A 153 -15.17 9.37 8.48
N ASN A 154 -14.82 8.18 7.97
CA ASN A 154 -15.73 7.38 7.15
C ASN A 154 -17.02 7.06 7.89
N HIS A 155 -16.94 6.62 9.15
CA HIS A 155 -18.11 6.38 10.00
C HIS A 155 -18.91 7.66 10.23
N ALA A 156 -18.26 8.78 10.55
CA ALA A 156 -18.92 10.06 10.76
C ALA A 156 -19.67 10.56 9.50
N TYR A 157 -19.07 10.44 8.32
CA TYR A 157 -19.73 10.77 7.05
C TYR A 157 -20.90 9.82 6.75
N LYS A 158 -20.75 8.54 7.06
CA LYS A 158 -21.83 7.56 6.89
C LYS A 158 -23.01 7.89 7.80
N ASP A 159 -22.75 8.12 9.09
CA ASP A 159 -23.80 8.35 10.10
C ASP A 159 -24.54 9.67 9.87
N GLN A 160 -23.81 10.71 9.48
CA GLN A 160 -24.39 12.05 9.33
C GLN A 160 -25.02 12.29 7.96
N TYR A 161 -24.43 11.75 6.90
CA TYR A 161 -24.82 12.08 5.52
C TYR A 161 -25.19 10.85 4.67
N GLY A 162 -24.92 9.65 5.14
CA GLY A 162 -25.15 8.43 4.38
C GLY A 162 -24.11 8.15 3.29
N ASP A 163 -22.96 8.83 3.35
CA ASP A 163 -21.89 8.68 2.37
C ASP A 163 -21.33 7.24 2.35
N ASN A 164 -21.00 6.72 1.17
CA ASN A 164 -20.41 5.41 0.99
C ASN A 164 -18.88 5.51 0.96
N PHE A 165 -18.29 5.84 2.11
CA PHE A 165 -16.84 5.92 2.31
C PHE A 165 -16.36 4.73 3.13
N THR A 166 -15.27 4.10 2.69
CA THR A 166 -14.70 2.93 3.35
C THR A 166 -13.18 2.92 3.23
N SER A 167 -12.55 1.96 3.87
CA SER A 167 -11.09 1.82 3.90
C SER A 167 -10.61 0.41 3.57
N ALA A 168 -9.48 0.34 2.89
CA ALA A 168 -8.72 -0.89 2.65
C ALA A 168 -7.47 -0.91 3.53
N ILE A 169 -7.17 -2.06 4.17
CA ILE A 169 -6.00 -2.25 5.03
C ILE A 169 -5.08 -3.29 4.37
N PRO A 170 -4.16 -2.89 3.50
CA PRO A 170 -3.19 -3.82 2.94
C PRO A 170 -2.12 -4.20 3.97
N THR A 171 -1.55 -5.40 3.82
CA THR A 171 -0.31 -5.83 4.47
C THR A 171 0.90 -5.25 3.75
N ASN A 172 2.05 -5.94 3.70
CA ASN A 172 3.25 -5.40 3.06
C ASN A 172 3.14 -5.48 1.55
N VAL A 173 2.85 -4.36 0.92
CA VAL A 173 2.72 -4.29 -0.55
C VAL A 173 4.08 -4.22 -1.21
N PHE A 174 4.25 -4.94 -2.32
CA PHE A 174 5.44 -4.87 -3.18
C PHE A 174 5.06 -5.06 -4.65
N GLY A 175 5.93 -4.63 -5.56
CA GLY A 175 5.70 -4.80 -6.99
C GLY A 175 6.46 -3.80 -7.85
N PRO A 176 6.24 -3.81 -9.17
CA PRO A 176 6.74 -2.80 -10.09
C PRO A 176 6.38 -1.37 -9.63
N HIS A 177 7.28 -0.42 -9.86
CA HIS A 177 7.14 0.98 -9.43
C HIS A 177 7.21 1.21 -7.91
N ASP A 178 7.69 0.24 -7.12
CA ASP A 178 7.92 0.44 -5.69
C ASP A 178 8.99 1.50 -5.41
N ASN A 179 9.15 1.86 -4.15
CA ASN A 179 10.27 2.69 -3.69
C ASN A 179 11.44 1.79 -3.29
N PHE A 180 12.51 1.83 -4.07
CA PHE A 180 13.74 1.05 -3.87
C PHE A 180 14.85 1.86 -3.18
N ASP A 181 14.62 3.09 -2.79
CA ASP A 181 15.60 3.93 -2.08
C ASP A 181 15.98 3.30 -0.72
N LEU A 182 17.26 2.99 -0.53
CA LEU A 182 17.75 2.26 0.65
C LEU A 182 17.51 2.98 1.98
N GLU A 183 17.30 4.30 1.98
CA GLU A 183 17.02 5.07 3.19
C GLU A 183 15.53 5.03 3.58
N SER A 184 14.63 4.88 2.61
CA SER A 184 13.19 5.04 2.81
C SER A 184 12.34 3.86 2.35
N ALA A 185 12.92 2.86 1.67
CA ALA A 185 12.22 1.69 1.17
C ALA A 185 11.73 0.76 2.28
N HIS A 186 10.66 0.02 1.97
CA HIS A 186 10.26 -1.13 2.75
C HIS A 186 11.24 -2.29 2.57
N VAL A 187 11.10 -3.34 3.39
CA VAL A 187 12.08 -4.43 3.49
C VAL A 187 12.33 -5.11 2.14
N LEU A 188 11.30 -5.51 1.41
CA LEU A 188 11.47 -6.29 0.19
C LEU A 188 12.12 -5.50 -0.95
N PRO A 189 11.67 -4.28 -1.32
CA PRO A 189 12.38 -3.47 -2.32
C PRO A 189 13.81 -3.09 -1.88
N ALA A 190 14.06 -2.90 -0.57
CA ALA A 190 15.42 -2.68 -0.08
C ALA A 190 16.31 -3.91 -0.26
N LEU A 191 15.79 -5.12 -0.03
CA LEU A 191 16.50 -6.38 -0.29
C LEU A 191 16.86 -6.51 -1.77
N MET A 192 15.91 -6.23 -2.67
CA MET A 192 16.16 -6.25 -4.13
C MET A 192 17.25 -5.26 -4.53
N HIS A 193 17.19 -4.02 -4.06
CA HIS A 193 18.18 -3.00 -4.42
C HIS A 193 19.58 -3.34 -3.88
N LYS A 194 19.68 -3.79 -2.63
CA LYS A 194 20.95 -4.25 -2.04
C LYS A 194 21.54 -5.42 -2.83
N CYS A 195 20.73 -6.41 -3.20
CA CYS A 195 21.18 -7.55 -3.99
C CYS A 195 21.68 -7.13 -5.39
N TYR A 196 20.93 -6.22 -6.04
CA TYR A 196 21.33 -5.64 -7.33
C TYR A 196 22.68 -4.93 -7.25
N LEU A 197 22.89 -4.09 -6.24
CA LEU A 197 24.16 -3.39 -6.03
C LEU A 197 25.30 -4.36 -5.71
N ALA A 198 25.07 -5.37 -4.89
CA ALA A 198 26.04 -6.41 -4.59
C ALA A 198 26.47 -7.15 -5.87
N LYS A 199 25.51 -7.54 -6.73
CA LYS A 199 25.77 -8.15 -8.02
C LYS A 199 26.57 -7.23 -8.94
N LYS A 200 26.17 -5.96 -9.05
CA LYS A 200 26.81 -4.98 -9.93
C LYS A 200 28.25 -4.67 -9.52
N ASN A 201 28.49 -4.58 -8.20
CA ASN A 201 29.80 -4.16 -7.65
C ASN A 201 30.72 -5.31 -7.28
N GLY A 202 30.27 -6.58 -7.38
CA GLY A 202 31.05 -7.74 -6.94
C GLY A 202 31.29 -7.78 -5.43
N THR A 203 30.37 -7.24 -4.63
CA THR A 203 30.45 -7.16 -3.16
C THR A 203 29.52 -8.17 -2.49
N PRO A 204 29.74 -8.52 -1.21
CA PRO A 204 28.80 -9.36 -0.49
C PRO A 204 27.39 -8.75 -0.41
N TYR A 205 26.38 -9.61 -0.55
CA TYR A 205 24.98 -9.26 -0.27
C TYR A 205 24.71 -9.45 1.22
N VAL A 206 24.48 -8.35 1.95
CA VAL A 206 24.31 -8.37 3.40
C VAL A 206 22.87 -8.00 3.77
N VAL A 207 22.16 -8.96 4.38
CA VAL A 207 20.82 -8.80 4.92
C VAL A 207 20.92 -8.43 6.39
N TRP A 208 20.28 -7.34 6.80
CA TRP A 208 20.27 -6.90 8.20
C TRP A 208 19.29 -7.72 9.05
N GLY A 209 19.72 -8.11 10.26
CA GLY A 209 18.95 -8.90 11.22
C GLY A 209 19.18 -10.40 11.05
N SER A 210 18.38 -11.19 11.75
CA SER A 210 18.49 -12.66 11.77
C SER A 210 17.81 -13.37 10.58
N GLY A 211 16.99 -12.67 9.82
CA GLY A 211 16.16 -13.26 8.77
C GLY A 211 14.92 -14.01 9.27
N LYS A 212 14.72 -14.13 10.59
CA LYS A 212 13.64 -14.92 11.19
C LYS A 212 12.25 -14.25 11.17
N PRO A 213 12.11 -12.91 11.29
CA PRO A 213 10.80 -12.25 11.29
C PRO A 213 9.94 -12.62 10.09
N LEU A 214 8.64 -12.81 10.32
CA LEU A 214 7.66 -13.23 9.33
C LEU A 214 6.82 -12.04 8.85
N ARG A 215 6.48 -12.04 7.55
CA ARG A 215 5.63 -11.02 6.93
C ARG A 215 4.68 -11.65 5.91
N GLN A 216 3.49 -11.10 5.83
CA GLN A 216 2.60 -11.29 4.69
C GLN A 216 2.94 -10.24 3.65
N PHE A 217 3.29 -10.68 2.45
CA PHE A 217 3.55 -9.82 1.30
C PHE A 217 2.42 -9.93 0.29
N ILE A 218 1.81 -8.81 -0.09
CA ILE A 218 0.79 -8.77 -1.13
C ILE A 218 1.33 -8.10 -2.39
N TYR A 219 1.14 -8.76 -3.53
CA TYR A 219 1.54 -8.22 -4.82
C TYR A 219 0.69 -7.02 -5.21
N SER A 220 1.30 -5.95 -5.67
CA SER A 220 0.61 -4.69 -5.98
C SER A 220 -0.47 -4.84 -7.05
N ARG A 221 -0.31 -5.76 -8.01
CA ARG A 221 -1.32 -6.03 -9.04
C ARG A 221 -2.53 -6.80 -8.48
N ASP A 222 -2.32 -7.71 -7.53
CA ASP A 222 -3.42 -8.36 -6.82
C ASP A 222 -4.17 -7.35 -5.96
N LEU A 223 -3.44 -6.53 -5.21
CA LEU A 223 -4.02 -5.44 -4.44
C LEU A 223 -4.82 -4.47 -5.33
N ALA A 224 -4.33 -4.15 -6.52
CA ALA A 224 -5.04 -3.32 -7.49
C ALA A 224 -6.39 -3.93 -7.90
N LYS A 225 -6.43 -5.24 -8.20
CA LYS A 225 -7.68 -5.97 -8.46
C LYS A 225 -8.65 -5.89 -7.28
N LEU A 226 -8.14 -6.02 -6.06
CA LEU A 226 -8.95 -5.92 -4.84
C LEU A 226 -9.50 -4.50 -4.63
N PHE A 227 -8.74 -3.44 -4.92
CA PHE A 227 -9.26 -2.05 -4.89
C PHE A 227 -10.37 -1.84 -5.93
N ILE A 228 -10.20 -2.36 -7.16
CA ILE A 228 -11.20 -2.26 -8.22
C ILE A 228 -12.47 -3.03 -7.84
N TRP A 229 -12.31 -4.22 -7.24
CA TRP A 229 -13.42 -5.00 -6.70
C TRP A 229 -14.15 -4.26 -5.57
N MET A 230 -13.44 -3.74 -4.58
CA MET A 230 -14.04 -2.94 -3.50
C MET A 230 -14.82 -1.75 -4.05
N LEU A 231 -14.30 -1.08 -5.08
CA LEU A 231 -14.97 0.06 -5.70
C LEU A 231 -16.35 -0.31 -6.24
N ARG A 232 -16.54 -1.54 -6.69
CA ARG A 232 -17.74 -2.01 -7.39
C ARG A 232 -18.68 -2.84 -6.52
N GLU A 233 -18.14 -3.64 -5.60
CA GLU A 233 -18.88 -4.71 -4.95
C GLU A 233 -18.90 -4.62 -3.41
N TYR A 234 -18.14 -3.72 -2.79
CA TYR A 234 -18.06 -3.61 -1.32
C TYR A 234 -18.73 -2.33 -0.83
N ASP A 235 -19.92 -2.42 -0.24
CA ASP A 235 -20.75 -1.26 0.17
C ASP A 235 -20.85 -1.06 1.69
N ASP A 236 -19.97 -1.69 2.47
CA ASP A 236 -19.90 -1.50 3.92
C ASP A 236 -18.95 -0.35 4.29
N VAL A 237 -19.25 0.36 5.38
CA VAL A 237 -18.35 1.38 5.97
C VAL A 237 -17.15 0.75 6.67
N GLU A 238 -17.35 -0.47 7.21
CA GLU A 238 -16.29 -1.19 7.90
C GLU A 238 -15.06 -1.38 7.02
N PRO A 239 -13.87 -1.15 7.55
CA PRO A 239 -12.65 -1.36 6.77
C PRO A 239 -12.48 -2.84 6.40
N LEU A 240 -11.70 -3.12 5.37
CA LEU A 240 -11.44 -4.48 4.91
C LEU A 240 -9.94 -4.75 4.79
N ILE A 241 -9.46 -5.83 5.42
CA ILE A 241 -8.08 -6.28 5.28
C ILE A 241 -7.89 -6.89 3.90
N LEU A 242 -6.94 -6.33 3.15
CA LEU A 242 -6.52 -6.85 1.85
C LEU A 242 -5.14 -7.51 1.99
N SER A 243 -5.14 -8.81 2.21
CA SER A 243 -3.94 -9.60 2.49
C SER A 243 -4.05 -11.00 1.92
N VAL A 244 -2.90 -11.63 1.71
CA VAL A 244 -2.76 -13.09 1.57
C VAL A 244 -3.09 -13.78 2.90
N GLY A 245 -3.25 -15.10 2.90
CA GLY A 245 -3.55 -15.89 4.10
C GLY A 245 -2.45 -15.85 5.17
N GLU A 246 -2.80 -16.26 6.39
CA GLU A 246 -1.85 -16.37 7.49
C GLU A 246 -0.80 -17.48 7.27
N ASP A 247 -1.13 -18.48 6.49
CA ASP A 247 -0.28 -19.59 6.06
C ASP A 247 0.70 -19.19 4.94
N GLU A 248 0.50 -18.03 4.34
CA GLU A 248 1.38 -17.45 3.32
C GLU A 248 2.40 -16.46 3.89
N GLU A 249 2.64 -16.49 5.21
CA GLU A 249 3.72 -15.69 5.80
C GLU A 249 5.10 -16.18 5.33
N VAL A 250 5.94 -15.24 4.90
CA VAL A 250 7.30 -15.46 4.43
C VAL A 250 8.28 -14.84 5.41
N SER A 251 9.33 -15.58 5.80
CA SER A 251 10.40 -15.00 6.61
C SER A 251 11.26 -14.04 5.78
N ILE A 252 11.91 -13.09 6.44
CA ILE A 252 12.86 -12.18 5.77
C ILE A 252 14.00 -12.96 5.13
N GLY A 253 14.41 -14.10 5.72
CA GLY A 253 15.39 -15.00 5.13
C GLY A 253 14.89 -15.62 3.82
N GLN A 254 13.70 -16.23 3.83
CA GLN A 254 13.08 -16.78 2.63
C GLN A 254 12.88 -15.71 1.54
N ALA A 255 12.47 -14.50 1.92
CA ALA A 255 12.35 -13.39 0.98
C ALA A 255 13.71 -13.01 0.36
N ALA A 256 14.78 -12.98 1.16
CA ALA A 256 16.13 -12.72 0.67
C ALA A 256 16.67 -13.83 -0.23
N ASP A 257 16.40 -15.10 0.10
CA ASP A 257 16.74 -16.26 -0.74
C ASP A 257 16.03 -16.20 -2.09
N ALA A 258 14.74 -15.87 -2.09
CA ALA A 258 13.97 -15.68 -3.31
C ALA A 258 14.50 -14.51 -4.17
N VAL A 259 14.92 -13.40 -3.55
CA VAL A 259 15.58 -12.28 -4.25
C VAL A 259 16.90 -12.72 -4.86
N VAL A 260 17.73 -13.49 -4.14
CA VAL A 260 19.00 -14.06 -4.66
C VAL A 260 18.73 -14.90 -5.90
N GLY A 261 17.73 -15.80 -5.83
CA GLY A 261 17.34 -16.65 -6.97
C GLY A 261 16.86 -15.82 -8.18
N ALA A 262 15.91 -14.90 -7.96
CA ALA A 262 15.34 -14.06 -9.02
C ALA A 262 16.37 -13.11 -9.67
N MET A 263 17.33 -12.59 -8.89
CA MET A 263 18.44 -11.76 -9.39
C MET A 263 19.53 -12.57 -10.10
N GLY A 264 19.57 -13.88 -9.92
CA GLY A 264 20.71 -14.73 -10.35
C GLY A 264 22.02 -14.27 -9.69
N PHE A 265 21.98 -14.01 -8.37
CA PHE A 265 23.16 -13.60 -7.60
C PHE A 265 23.95 -14.84 -7.15
N ALA A 266 25.22 -14.88 -7.49
CA ALA A 266 26.13 -16.01 -7.17
C ALA A 266 27.29 -15.59 -6.25
N GLY A 267 27.23 -14.38 -5.66
CA GLY A 267 28.26 -13.88 -4.75
C GLY A 267 28.07 -14.34 -3.29
N GLU A 268 28.92 -13.81 -2.41
CA GLU A 268 28.77 -14.03 -0.95
C GLU A 268 27.44 -13.43 -0.45
N TYR A 269 26.68 -14.23 0.30
CA TYR A 269 25.41 -13.84 0.93
C TYR A 269 25.43 -14.16 2.41
N ARG A 270 25.12 -13.19 3.25
CA ARG A 270 25.14 -13.37 4.71
C ARG A 270 24.17 -12.46 5.45
N PHE A 271 23.84 -12.85 6.68
CA PHE A 271 23.05 -12.03 7.62
C PHE A 271 23.96 -11.23 8.56
N ASP A 272 23.62 -9.95 8.78
CA ASP A 272 24.25 -9.11 9.81
C ASP A 272 23.37 -9.06 11.05
N THR A 273 23.59 -9.99 11.96
CA THR A 273 22.83 -10.10 13.24
C THR A 273 23.18 -9.03 14.25
N THR A 274 24.14 -8.13 13.98
CA THR A 274 24.38 -6.95 14.83
C THR A 274 23.29 -5.89 14.67
N LYS A 275 22.52 -5.96 13.59
CA LYS A 275 21.33 -5.12 13.35
C LYS A 275 20.11 -5.75 13.99
N ALA A 276 19.30 -4.92 14.63
CA ALA A 276 18.07 -5.38 15.28
C ALA A 276 17.06 -5.93 14.26
N ASP A 277 16.40 -7.02 14.64
CA ASP A 277 15.18 -7.47 13.98
C ASP A 277 14.04 -6.47 14.28
N GLY A 278 13.12 -6.31 13.34
CA GLY A 278 11.85 -5.66 13.60
C GLY A 278 10.90 -6.57 14.40
N GLN A 279 9.62 -6.18 14.48
CA GLN A 279 8.59 -7.01 15.12
C GLN A 279 8.61 -8.42 14.51
N PHE A 280 8.62 -9.46 15.37
CA PHE A 280 8.83 -10.84 14.94
C PHE A 280 7.71 -11.33 14.01
N ARG A 281 6.45 -11.11 14.38
CA ARG A 281 5.28 -11.55 13.61
C ARG A 281 4.11 -10.60 13.82
N LYS A 282 3.31 -10.40 12.76
CA LYS A 282 2.09 -9.58 12.81
C LYS A 282 1.08 -10.06 11.76
N PRO A 283 0.53 -11.29 11.90
CA PRO A 283 -0.37 -11.85 10.92
C PRO A 283 -1.72 -11.13 10.92
N ALA A 284 -2.26 -10.92 9.72
CA ALA A 284 -3.60 -10.39 9.49
C ALA A 284 -4.48 -11.47 8.84
N SER A 285 -5.73 -11.54 9.25
CA SER A 285 -6.70 -12.48 8.70
C SER A 285 -7.36 -11.91 7.43
N ASN A 286 -7.39 -12.68 6.37
CA ASN A 286 -8.13 -12.35 5.15
C ASN A 286 -9.48 -13.06 5.04
N LYS A 287 -9.97 -13.67 6.12
CA LYS A 287 -11.21 -14.47 6.11
C LYS A 287 -12.42 -13.66 5.66
N LYS A 288 -12.57 -12.41 6.15
CA LYS A 288 -13.65 -11.51 5.72
C LYS A 288 -13.56 -11.22 4.22
N LEU A 289 -12.38 -10.89 3.72
CA LEU A 289 -12.15 -10.67 2.28
C LEU A 289 -12.58 -11.88 1.46
N LEU A 290 -12.07 -13.07 1.78
CA LEU A 290 -12.38 -14.30 1.03
C LEU A 290 -13.85 -14.67 1.08
N SER A 291 -14.55 -14.44 2.19
CA SER A 291 -15.98 -14.69 2.31
C SER A 291 -16.83 -13.77 1.42
N LEU A 292 -16.33 -12.60 1.06
CA LEU A 292 -17.02 -11.59 0.26
C LEU A 292 -16.67 -11.66 -1.23
N ILE A 293 -15.39 -11.85 -1.55
CA ILE A 293 -14.93 -11.80 -2.95
C ILE A 293 -15.17 -13.13 -3.70
N GLY A 294 -15.27 -14.24 -2.97
CA GLY A 294 -15.35 -15.57 -3.55
C GLY A 294 -14.00 -16.05 -4.11
N ASP A 295 -14.03 -16.64 -5.30
CA ASP A 295 -12.84 -17.23 -5.94
C ASP A 295 -11.87 -16.14 -6.41
N PHE A 296 -10.98 -15.72 -5.51
CA PHE A 296 -9.86 -14.85 -5.84
C PHE A 296 -8.56 -15.60 -5.64
N GLN A 297 -7.73 -15.64 -6.70
CA GLN A 297 -6.45 -16.31 -6.67
C GLN A 297 -5.33 -15.26 -6.57
N PHE A 298 -4.59 -15.30 -5.46
CA PHE A 298 -3.39 -14.48 -5.31
C PHE A 298 -2.28 -15.01 -6.21
N THR A 299 -1.48 -14.10 -6.75
CA THR A 299 -0.27 -14.46 -7.47
C THR A 299 0.74 -15.09 -6.50
N PRO A 300 1.28 -16.29 -6.76
CA PRO A 300 2.30 -16.90 -5.91
C PRO A 300 3.46 -15.94 -5.65
N PHE A 301 3.97 -15.91 -4.41
CA PHE A 301 4.98 -14.96 -3.97
C PHE A 301 6.21 -14.94 -4.87
N GLU A 302 6.75 -16.11 -5.21
CA GLU A 302 7.94 -16.26 -6.05
C GLU A 302 7.72 -15.66 -7.44
N LYS A 303 6.55 -15.91 -8.05
CA LYS A 303 6.20 -15.36 -9.36
C LYS A 303 6.09 -13.83 -9.32
N ALA A 304 5.40 -13.30 -8.32
CA ALA A 304 5.26 -11.84 -8.14
C ALA A 304 6.62 -11.17 -7.89
N LEU A 305 7.50 -11.85 -7.16
CA LEU A 305 8.85 -11.40 -6.89
C LEU A 305 9.72 -11.39 -8.17
N GLU A 306 9.68 -12.47 -8.95
CA GLU A 306 10.39 -12.55 -10.24
C GLU A 306 9.97 -11.42 -11.19
N GLU A 307 8.66 -11.17 -11.35
CA GLU A 307 8.15 -10.07 -12.16
C GLU A 307 8.66 -8.71 -11.65
N THR A 308 8.68 -8.52 -10.31
CA THR A 308 9.15 -7.28 -9.70
C THR A 308 10.65 -7.06 -9.90
N VAL A 309 11.45 -8.11 -9.70
CA VAL A 309 12.89 -8.07 -9.90
C VAL A 309 13.22 -7.80 -11.37
N GLN A 310 12.55 -8.48 -12.30
CA GLN A 310 12.73 -8.25 -13.73
C GLN A 310 12.41 -6.80 -14.11
N TRP A 311 11.26 -6.29 -13.62
CA TRP A 311 10.91 -4.88 -13.84
C TRP A 311 11.97 -3.93 -13.28
N PHE A 312 12.44 -4.16 -12.05
CA PHE A 312 13.46 -3.34 -11.40
C PHE A 312 14.77 -3.31 -12.18
N GLN A 313 15.26 -4.47 -12.64
CA GLN A 313 16.48 -4.57 -13.44
C GLN A 313 16.36 -3.81 -14.76
N GLN A 314 15.22 -3.94 -15.45
CA GLN A 314 14.97 -3.26 -16.74
C GLN A 314 14.79 -1.75 -16.58
N ASN A 315 14.30 -1.31 -15.45
CA ASN A 315 13.94 0.10 -15.21
C ASN A 315 14.85 0.79 -14.17
N TYR A 316 15.99 0.22 -13.82
CA TYR A 316 16.86 0.75 -12.75
C TYR A 316 17.20 2.23 -12.91
N ALA A 317 17.42 2.70 -14.14
CA ALA A 317 17.78 4.10 -14.43
C ALA A 317 16.65 5.10 -14.10
N THR A 318 15.39 4.65 -14.08
CA THR A 318 14.20 5.49 -13.84
C THR A 318 13.44 5.09 -12.59
N ALA A 319 13.80 3.95 -11.97
CA ALA A 319 13.21 3.51 -10.72
C ALA A 319 13.56 4.47 -9.56
N ARG A 320 12.72 4.48 -8.54
CA ARG A 320 12.92 5.29 -7.33
C ARG A 320 13.98 4.65 -6.43
N VAL A 321 15.25 4.86 -6.76
CA VAL A 321 16.41 4.28 -6.06
C VAL A 321 17.13 5.24 -5.10
N GLY A 322 16.59 6.45 -4.93
CA GLY A 322 17.25 7.53 -4.18
C GLY A 322 18.27 8.27 -5.04
N LYS A 323 18.90 9.29 -4.46
CA LYS A 323 20.07 9.94 -5.08
C LYS A 323 21.30 9.09 -4.81
N PRO A 324 22.20 8.94 -5.79
CA PRO A 324 23.47 8.24 -5.59
C PRO A 324 24.35 8.93 -4.55
#